data_71aa4f917d99196f1e397b799c16fb18
#
_entry.id   71aa4f917d99196f1e397b799c16fb18
#
_cell.length_a   1.000
_cell.length_b   1.000
_cell.length_c   1.000
_cell.angle_alpha   90.00
_cell.angle_beta   90.00
_cell.angle_gamma   90.00
#
_symmetry.space_group_name_H-M   'P 1'
#
loop_
_entity.id
_entity.type
_entity.pdbx_description
1 polymer ?
#
loop_
_entity_poly.entity_id
_entity_poly.type
_entity_poly.pdbx_seq_one_letter_code
_entity_poly.pdbx_strand_id
1 'polypeptide(L)'
;MDFKELIKQGTVLLDGAMGTMLQNAGLEAGAAPELLNIDKPELIEDIHRKYVEAGSQIVYANTFGANRYKLKNNSVKEIISAGISIAKKACGKKALVALDIGPIGQLLEPSGTMTFEEAYDIFKEQIIAGESADVIVSVSYTHLRAHETG
;
A
#
# COMPACT_ATOMS: atom_id res chain seq x y z
N MET A 1 17.28 -10.98 0.61
CA MET A 1 17.08 -10.92 -0.86
C MET A 1 16.96 -9.45 -1.25
N ASP A 2 17.64 -9.04 -2.30
CA ASP A 2 17.57 -7.69 -2.84
C ASP A 2 16.61 -7.68 -4.03
N PHE A 3 15.87 -6.59 -4.21
CA PHE A 3 14.95 -6.39 -5.34
C PHE A 3 15.64 -6.55 -6.69
N LYS A 4 16.85 -6.00 -6.84
CA LYS A 4 17.64 -6.12 -8.07
C LYS A 4 18.01 -7.57 -8.41
N GLU A 5 18.33 -8.35 -7.41
CA GLU A 5 18.61 -9.78 -7.58
C GLU A 5 17.35 -10.54 -7.97
N LEU A 6 16.21 -10.19 -7.36
CA LEU A 6 14.93 -10.82 -7.65
C LEU A 6 14.53 -10.62 -9.12
N ILE A 7 14.66 -9.40 -9.65
CA ILE A 7 14.35 -9.09 -11.05
C ILE A 7 15.21 -9.89 -12.03
N LYS A 8 16.48 -10.09 -11.69
CA LYS A 8 17.41 -10.84 -12.56
C LYS A 8 17.03 -12.31 -12.71
N GLN A 9 16.25 -12.85 -11.80
CA GLN A 9 15.79 -14.25 -11.85
C GLN A 9 14.65 -14.47 -12.85
N GLY A 10 14.11 -13.42 -13.46
CA GLY A 10 13.03 -13.50 -14.43
C GLY A 10 11.69 -13.00 -13.89
N THR A 11 10.62 -13.75 -14.09
CA THR A 11 9.28 -13.38 -13.64
C THR A 11 9.21 -13.29 -12.11
N VAL A 12 8.65 -12.20 -11.61
CA VAL A 12 8.42 -11.95 -10.17
C VAL A 12 6.95 -12.04 -9.87
N LEU A 13 6.58 -12.83 -8.87
CA LEU A 13 5.20 -12.99 -8.42
C LEU A 13 4.88 -11.97 -7.33
N LEU A 14 3.85 -11.17 -7.59
CA LEU A 14 3.28 -10.24 -6.63
C LEU A 14 2.11 -10.89 -5.91
N ASP A 15 1.71 -10.34 -4.77
CA ASP A 15 0.51 -10.80 -4.07
C ASP A 15 -0.78 -10.26 -4.73
N GLY A 16 -1.91 -10.76 -4.24
CA GLY A 16 -3.23 -10.32 -4.67
C GLY A 16 -3.81 -9.20 -3.83
N ALA A 17 -5.07 -8.88 -4.08
CA ALA A 17 -5.73 -7.76 -3.45
C ALA A 17 -6.06 -8.02 -1.97
N MET A 18 -5.51 -7.19 -1.10
CA MET A 18 -5.82 -7.18 0.34
C MET A 18 -7.30 -6.90 0.59
N GLY A 19 -7.88 -5.95 -0.14
CA GLY A 19 -9.28 -5.56 0.02
C GLY A 19 -10.26 -6.69 -0.15
N THR A 20 -10.08 -7.53 -1.17
CA THR A 20 -10.93 -8.69 -1.41
C THR A 20 -10.85 -9.70 -0.26
N MET A 21 -9.65 -9.97 0.23
CA MET A 21 -9.45 -10.89 1.36
C MET A 21 -10.10 -10.36 2.63
N LEU A 22 -10.02 -9.05 2.87
CA LEU A 22 -10.65 -8.42 4.03
C LEU A 22 -12.18 -8.39 3.92
N GLN A 23 -12.74 -8.17 2.74
CA GLN A 23 -14.17 -8.26 2.52
C GLN A 23 -14.70 -9.66 2.80
N ASN A 24 -13.97 -10.69 2.34
CA ASN A 24 -14.30 -12.07 2.65
C ASN A 24 -14.20 -12.41 4.15
N ALA A 25 -13.37 -11.67 4.88
CA ALA A 25 -13.23 -11.79 6.32
C ALA A 25 -14.24 -10.92 7.12
N GLY A 26 -15.15 -10.22 6.43
CA GLY A 26 -16.22 -9.45 7.04
C GLY A 26 -15.98 -7.94 7.17
N LEU A 27 -15.00 -7.38 6.46
CA LEU A 27 -14.82 -5.93 6.43
C LEU A 27 -16.02 -5.27 5.74
N GLU A 28 -16.62 -4.31 6.41
CA GLU A 28 -17.75 -3.57 5.87
C GLU A 28 -17.35 -2.70 4.67
N ALA A 29 -18.27 -2.57 3.71
CA ALA A 29 -18.06 -1.71 2.56
C ALA A 29 -17.86 -0.25 3.01
N GLY A 30 -16.81 0.39 2.47
CA GLY A 30 -16.47 1.78 2.81
C GLY A 30 -15.60 1.96 4.04
N ALA A 31 -15.33 0.90 4.81
CA ALA A 31 -14.36 0.97 5.90
C ALA A 31 -12.93 1.09 5.35
N ALA A 32 -12.08 1.85 6.04
CA ALA A 32 -10.68 1.99 5.67
C ALA A 32 -9.89 0.75 6.11
N PRO A 33 -9.44 -0.10 5.16
CA PRO A 33 -8.72 -1.33 5.53
C PRO A 33 -7.42 -1.06 6.26
N GLU A 34 -6.81 0.09 6.05
CA GLU A 34 -5.53 0.47 6.65
C GLU A 34 -5.61 0.63 8.17
N LEU A 35 -6.79 0.98 8.71
CA LEU A 35 -7.01 1.07 10.15
C LEU A 35 -6.85 -0.29 10.85
N LEU A 36 -7.05 -1.39 10.12
CA LEU A 36 -6.86 -2.74 10.65
C LEU A 36 -5.40 -3.04 10.98
N ASN A 37 -4.45 -2.27 10.46
CA ASN A 37 -3.04 -2.38 10.87
C ASN A 37 -2.86 -2.16 12.37
N ILE A 38 -3.73 -1.36 12.96
CA ILE A 38 -3.74 -1.07 14.40
C ILE A 38 -4.79 -1.92 15.12
N ASP A 39 -6.00 -2.01 14.56
CA ASP A 39 -7.13 -2.63 15.24
C ASP A 39 -7.11 -4.17 15.21
N LYS A 40 -6.64 -4.75 14.10
CA LYS A 40 -6.58 -6.20 13.90
C LYS A 40 -5.31 -6.62 13.16
N PRO A 41 -4.12 -6.37 13.74
CA PRO A 41 -2.86 -6.66 13.06
C PRO A 41 -2.67 -8.14 12.72
N GLU A 42 -3.19 -9.05 13.53
CA GLU A 42 -3.10 -10.50 13.29
C GLU A 42 -3.84 -10.93 12.03
N LEU A 43 -4.97 -10.29 11.72
CA LEU A 43 -5.73 -10.56 10.50
C LEU A 43 -4.93 -10.17 9.26
N ILE A 44 -4.32 -8.99 9.28
CA ILE A 44 -3.47 -8.49 8.19
C ILE A 44 -2.24 -9.39 7.99
N GLU A 45 -1.58 -9.75 9.09
CA GLU A 45 -0.43 -10.66 9.06
C GLU A 45 -0.78 -12.02 8.46
N ASP A 46 -1.92 -12.59 8.85
CA ASP A 46 -2.38 -13.89 8.35
C ASP A 46 -2.62 -13.85 6.83
N ILE A 47 -3.22 -12.79 6.32
CA ILE A 47 -3.44 -12.60 4.88
C ILE A 47 -2.09 -12.54 4.14
N HIS A 48 -1.15 -11.76 4.61
CA HIS A 48 0.19 -11.69 4.02
C HIS A 48 0.89 -13.05 4.03
N ARG A 49 0.79 -13.76 5.14
CA ARG A 49 1.39 -15.09 5.28
C ARG A 49 0.83 -16.07 4.26
N LYS A 50 -0.47 -16.04 4.01
CA LYS A 50 -1.11 -16.89 3.00
C LYS A 50 -0.59 -16.60 1.60
N TYR A 51 -0.40 -15.34 1.24
CA TYR A 51 0.20 -14.97 -0.04
C TYR A 51 1.65 -15.42 -0.16
N VAL A 52 2.44 -15.26 0.88
CA VAL A 52 3.84 -15.73 0.90
C VAL A 52 3.91 -17.25 0.74
N GLU A 53 3.07 -17.98 1.44
CA GLU A 53 2.96 -19.44 1.34
C GLU A 53 2.53 -19.90 -0.06
N ALA A 54 1.70 -19.10 -0.72
CA ALA A 54 1.28 -19.36 -2.10
C ALA A 54 2.35 -19.03 -3.15
N GLY A 55 3.46 -18.43 -2.75
CA GLY A 55 4.60 -18.16 -3.64
C GLY A 55 4.83 -16.70 -3.99
N SER A 56 4.13 -15.73 -3.37
CA SER A 56 4.38 -14.31 -3.59
C SER A 56 5.80 -13.94 -3.17
N GLN A 57 6.50 -13.24 -4.04
CA GLN A 57 7.88 -12.80 -3.83
C GLN A 57 7.99 -11.35 -3.41
N ILE A 58 6.96 -10.55 -3.70
CA ILE A 58 6.76 -9.19 -3.21
C ILE A 58 5.34 -9.09 -2.68
N VAL A 59 5.20 -8.57 -1.46
CA VAL A 59 3.93 -8.37 -0.78
C VAL A 59 3.69 -6.88 -0.62
N TYR A 60 2.53 -6.40 -1.05
CA TYR A 60 2.11 -5.02 -0.83
C TYR A 60 1.64 -4.85 0.61
N ALA A 61 2.30 -3.97 1.36
CA ALA A 61 1.84 -3.59 2.69
C ALA A 61 0.42 -2.99 2.60
N ASN A 62 -0.34 -3.11 3.66
CA ASN A 62 -1.71 -2.57 3.73
C ASN A 62 -1.68 -1.06 3.95
N THR A 63 -1.31 -0.31 2.90
CA THR A 63 -1.01 1.13 2.94
C THR A 63 -1.60 1.93 1.77
N PHE A 64 -2.36 1.30 0.89
CA PHE A 64 -2.86 1.91 -0.36
C PHE A 64 -3.61 3.22 -0.14
N GLY A 65 -4.52 3.27 0.81
CA GLY A 65 -5.29 4.45 1.16
C GLY A 65 -4.75 5.22 2.37
N ALA A 66 -3.52 4.94 2.80
CA ALA A 66 -2.95 5.52 4.01
C ALA A 66 -2.37 6.92 3.75
N ASN A 67 -3.23 7.89 3.48
CA ASN A 67 -2.84 9.30 3.37
C ASN A 67 -3.66 10.17 4.33
N ARG A 68 -3.15 11.36 4.64
CA ARG A 68 -3.81 12.27 5.61
C ARG A 68 -5.22 12.66 5.20
N TYR A 69 -5.49 12.69 3.91
CA TYR A 69 -6.79 13.07 3.38
C TYR A 69 -7.86 12.01 3.70
N LYS A 70 -7.53 10.74 3.49
CA LYS A 70 -8.43 9.61 3.73
C LYS A 70 -8.48 9.19 5.20
N LEU A 71 -7.35 9.24 5.89
CA LEU A 71 -7.23 8.83 7.30
C LEU A 71 -7.71 9.90 8.28
N LYS A 72 -7.84 11.15 7.84
CA LYS A 72 -8.34 12.26 8.66
C LYS A 72 -7.53 12.43 9.95
N ASN A 73 -8.12 12.10 11.11
CA ASN A 73 -7.52 12.27 12.42
C ASN A 73 -6.54 11.16 12.83
N ASN A 74 -6.40 10.12 12.00
CA ASN A 74 -5.50 9.01 12.30
C ASN A 74 -4.08 9.32 11.81
N SER A 75 -3.08 8.84 12.53
CA SER A 75 -1.68 9.08 12.20
C SER A 75 -1.25 8.27 10.97
N VAL A 76 -0.91 8.97 9.89
CA VAL A 76 -0.36 8.36 8.67
C VAL A 76 0.91 7.57 8.99
N LYS A 77 1.82 8.17 9.79
CA LYS A 77 3.07 7.54 10.19
C LYS A 77 2.85 6.23 10.93
N GLU A 78 1.98 6.21 11.91
CA GLU A 78 1.71 5.00 12.71
C GLU A 78 1.07 3.89 11.87
N ILE A 79 0.10 4.25 11.04
CA ILE A 79 -0.62 3.27 10.21
C ILE A 79 0.30 2.67 9.15
N ILE A 80 1.09 3.47 8.46
CA ILE A 80 2.04 2.98 7.45
C ILE A 80 3.14 2.16 8.11
N SER A 81 3.73 2.64 9.19
CA SER A 81 4.78 1.91 9.91
C SER A 81 4.28 0.55 10.41
N ALA A 82 3.07 0.51 10.97
CA ALA A 82 2.44 -0.73 11.39
C ALA A 82 2.20 -1.68 10.21
N GLY A 83 1.68 -1.16 9.10
CA GLY A 83 1.43 -1.95 7.89
C GLY A 83 2.69 -2.62 7.35
N ILE A 84 3.79 -1.88 7.28
CA ILE A 84 5.08 -2.41 6.83
C ILE A 84 5.65 -3.43 7.83
N SER A 85 5.59 -3.14 9.13
CA SER A 85 6.06 -4.07 10.17
C SER A 85 5.31 -5.40 10.13
N ILE A 86 4.00 -5.37 9.96
CA ILE A 86 3.17 -6.58 9.86
C ILE A 86 3.56 -7.38 8.62
N ALA A 87 3.70 -6.71 7.46
CA ALA A 87 4.08 -7.36 6.23
C ALA A 87 5.48 -8.00 6.33
N LYS A 88 6.44 -7.30 6.90
CA LYS A 88 7.80 -7.83 7.11
C LYS A 88 7.81 -9.04 8.05
N LYS A 89 7.01 -9.02 9.08
CA LYS A 89 6.87 -10.15 10.00
C LYS A 89 6.30 -11.38 9.29
N ALA A 90 5.31 -11.19 8.43
CA ALA A 90 4.73 -12.28 7.64
C ALA A 90 5.68 -12.82 6.57
N CYS A 91 6.46 -11.94 5.93
CA CYS A 91 7.38 -12.31 4.85
C CYS A 91 8.66 -12.99 5.35
N GLY A 92 9.17 -12.59 6.50
CA GLY A 92 10.50 -13.03 6.96
C GLY A 92 11.56 -12.74 5.91
N LYS A 93 12.28 -13.80 5.48
CA LYS A 93 13.26 -13.73 4.39
C LYS A 93 12.73 -14.25 3.05
N LYS A 94 11.47 -14.63 2.98
CA LYS A 94 10.87 -15.29 1.81
C LYS A 94 10.37 -14.33 0.76
N ALA A 95 10.02 -13.10 1.15
CA ALA A 95 9.47 -12.10 0.25
C ALA A 95 9.90 -10.69 0.66
N LEU A 96 9.85 -9.77 -0.29
CA LEU A 96 10.07 -8.35 -0.08
C LEU A 96 8.75 -7.64 0.23
N VAL A 97 8.84 -6.49 0.88
CA VAL A 97 7.69 -5.66 1.21
C VAL A 97 7.70 -4.39 0.39
N ALA A 98 6.61 -4.11 -0.31
CA ALA A 98 6.39 -2.88 -1.05
C ALA A 98 5.50 -1.92 -0.25
N LEU A 99 5.89 -0.66 -0.18
CA LEU A 99 5.01 0.42 0.21
C LEU A 99 4.04 0.66 -0.95
N ASP A 100 2.76 0.44 -0.72
CA ASP A 100 1.71 0.62 -1.71
C ASP A 100 1.08 2.00 -1.56
N ILE A 101 1.20 2.84 -2.59
CA ILE A 101 0.67 4.20 -2.60
C ILE A 101 -0.40 4.31 -3.66
N GLY A 102 -1.63 4.52 -3.22
CA GLY A 102 -2.79 4.74 -4.07
C GLY A 102 -3.04 6.22 -4.37
N PRO A 103 -4.10 6.52 -5.13
CA PRO A 103 -4.50 7.90 -5.39
C PRO A 103 -4.95 8.61 -4.11
N ILE A 104 -4.70 9.92 -4.05
CA ILE A 104 -5.10 10.74 -2.90
C ILE A 104 -6.62 10.76 -2.73
N GLY A 105 -7.36 10.67 -3.84
CA GLY A 105 -8.81 10.74 -3.85
C GLY A 105 -9.34 12.13 -4.17
N GLN A 106 -8.46 13.05 -4.59
CA GLN A 106 -8.80 14.40 -5.01
C GLN A 106 -8.11 14.74 -6.31
N LEU A 107 -8.74 15.60 -7.11
CA LEU A 107 -8.17 16.09 -8.36
C LEU A 107 -7.32 17.34 -8.10
N LEU A 108 -6.21 17.42 -8.82
CA LEU A 108 -5.35 18.59 -8.84
C LEU A 108 -5.99 19.74 -9.62
N GLU A 109 -5.59 20.97 -9.31
CA GLU A 109 -5.95 22.15 -10.10
C GLU A 109 -5.48 22.01 -11.56
N PRO A 110 -6.21 22.51 -12.53
CA PRO A 110 -7.48 23.24 -12.45
C PRO A 110 -8.73 22.34 -12.40
N SER A 111 -8.59 21.03 -12.60
CA SER A 111 -9.71 20.08 -12.63
C SER A 111 -10.34 19.84 -11.26
N GLY A 112 -9.61 20.08 -10.20
CA GLY A 112 -10.06 20.00 -8.81
C GLY A 112 -9.53 21.19 -8.01
N THR A 113 -9.52 21.03 -6.68
CA THR A 113 -9.12 22.10 -5.76
C THR A 113 -7.78 21.88 -5.08
N MET A 114 -7.17 20.71 -5.25
CA MET A 114 -5.90 20.40 -4.61
C MET A 114 -4.74 21.04 -5.38
N THR A 115 -3.87 21.76 -4.67
CA THR A 115 -2.64 22.29 -5.27
C THR A 115 -1.59 21.22 -5.45
N PHE A 116 -0.63 21.47 -6.36
CA PHE A 116 0.51 20.59 -6.54
C PHE A 116 1.33 20.42 -5.25
N GLU A 117 1.54 21.52 -4.51
CA GLU A 117 2.26 21.50 -3.24
C GLU A 117 1.58 20.64 -2.19
N GLU A 118 0.26 20.71 -2.10
CA GLU A 118 -0.52 19.86 -1.18
C GLU A 118 -0.35 18.39 -1.52
N ALA A 119 -0.46 18.04 -2.80
CA ALA A 119 -0.27 16.66 -3.26
C ALA A 119 1.16 16.19 -3.00
N TYR A 120 2.14 17.03 -3.27
CA TYR A 120 3.55 16.73 -2.99
C TYR A 120 3.78 16.41 -1.52
N ASP A 121 3.24 17.22 -0.62
CA ASP A 121 3.38 17.02 0.82
C ASP A 121 2.71 15.74 1.30
N ILE A 122 1.55 15.39 0.74
CA ILE A 122 0.84 14.16 1.07
C ILE A 122 1.67 12.93 0.66
N PHE A 123 2.18 12.89 -0.57
CA PHE A 123 3.01 11.79 -1.04
C PHE A 123 4.34 11.70 -0.28
N LYS A 124 4.96 12.83 -0.01
CA LYS A 124 6.19 12.90 0.78
C LYS A 124 5.99 12.30 2.17
N GLU A 125 4.91 12.63 2.84
CA GLU A 125 4.58 12.07 4.16
C GLU A 125 4.46 10.55 4.11
N GLN A 126 3.79 10.02 3.09
CA GLN A 126 3.65 8.57 2.90
C GLN A 126 5.00 7.89 2.64
N ILE A 127 5.82 8.46 1.79
CA ILE A 127 7.14 7.91 1.45
C ILE A 127 8.07 7.90 2.67
N ILE A 128 8.09 8.98 3.43
CA ILE A 128 8.91 9.07 4.65
C ILE A 128 8.41 8.06 5.69
N ALA A 129 7.10 7.96 5.89
CA ALA A 129 6.51 6.99 6.82
C ALA A 129 6.83 5.54 6.43
N GLY A 130 6.97 5.29 5.12
CA GLY A 130 7.21 3.97 4.54
C GLY A 130 8.67 3.68 4.17
N GLU A 131 9.63 4.44 4.66
CA GLU A 131 11.05 4.30 4.28
C GLU A 131 11.66 2.93 4.59
N SER A 132 11.08 2.19 5.53
CA SER A 132 11.53 0.84 5.88
C SER A 132 11.09 -0.25 4.89
N ALA A 133 10.24 0.07 3.93
CA ALA A 133 9.86 -0.86 2.87
C ALA A 133 11.04 -1.10 1.91
N ASP A 134 11.02 -2.27 1.27
CA ASP A 134 12.07 -2.64 0.30
C ASP A 134 11.86 -1.98 -1.06
N VAL A 135 10.61 -1.70 -1.43
CA VAL A 135 10.18 -1.16 -2.72
C VAL A 135 9.03 -0.18 -2.51
N ILE A 136 8.87 0.77 -3.42
CA ILE A 136 7.72 1.66 -3.46
C ILE A 136 6.97 1.43 -4.77
N VAL A 137 5.65 1.23 -4.67
CA VAL A 137 4.75 1.09 -5.83
C VAL A 137 3.67 2.16 -5.74
N SER A 138 3.49 2.92 -6.82
CA SER A 138 2.47 3.96 -6.89
C SER A 138 1.56 3.74 -8.11
N VAL A 139 0.24 3.84 -7.90
CA VAL A 139 -0.79 3.67 -8.93
C VAL A 139 -1.75 4.86 -8.99
N SER A 140 -1.23 6.06 -8.80
CA SER A 140 -2.03 7.26 -8.56
C SER A 140 -2.61 7.96 -9.81
N TYR A 141 -2.31 7.50 -11.03
CA TYR A 141 -2.62 8.23 -12.26
C TYR A 141 -3.38 7.43 -13.31
N THR A 142 -3.95 6.30 -12.98
CA THR A 142 -4.55 5.37 -13.95
C THR A 142 -5.61 6.00 -14.84
N HIS A 143 -6.49 6.83 -14.30
CA HIS A 143 -7.54 7.47 -15.08
C HIS A 143 -7.05 8.68 -15.91
N LEU A 144 -6.00 9.36 -15.50
CA LEU A 144 -5.36 10.41 -16.31
C LEU A 144 -4.72 9.81 -17.56
N ARG A 145 -4.10 8.66 -17.42
CA ARG A 145 -3.46 7.96 -18.52
C ARG A 145 -4.44 7.51 -19.61
N ALA A 146 -5.65 7.16 -19.22
CA ALA A 146 -6.70 6.80 -20.17
C ALA A 146 -7.06 7.99 -21.09
N HIS A 147 -6.93 9.22 -20.64
CA HIS A 147 -7.14 10.41 -21.45
C HIS A 147 -5.96 10.73 -22.36
N GLU A 148 -4.74 10.46 -21.93
CA GLU A 148 -3.52 10.69 -22.71
C GLU A 148 -3.40 9.74 -23.89
N THR A 149 -3.87 8.52 -23.75
CA THR A 149 -3.78 7.49 -24.80
C THR A 149 -4.96 7.48 -25.75
N GLY A 150 -6.00 8.23 -25.44
CA GLY A 150 -7.14 8.44 -26.32
C GLY A 150 -6.88 9.53 -27.35
#